data_773ef1e4a6f9fea602b05fa4dd272292
#
_entry.id   773ef1e4a6f9fea602b05fa4dd272292
#
_cell.length_a   1.000
_cell.length_b   1.000
_cell.length_c   1.000
_cell.angle_alpha   90.00
_cell.angle_beta   90.00
_cell.angle_gamma   90.00
#
_symmetry.space_group_name_H-M   'P 1'
#
loop_
_entity.id
_entity.type
_entity.pdbx_description
1 polymer ?
#
loop_
_entity_poly.entity_id
_entity_poly.type
_entity_poly.pdbx_seq_one_letter_code
_entity_poly.pdbx_strand_id
1 'polypeptide(L)'
;QLKDWRFYKVGFRKKNAKRSNNKATAKVIMGKPAKQLTKKEKKLLSARMAEIKSENSNKSTVQNTIPYQVMYRDGICQVSDNFFSLTVQFYDANYSIAEFDEQNNIFSKYCDIINLFDNTIKFQLTFENQNRSKDKLIKTVQIPEQADEFNDIRREYSQMLTDKLLKGSNGQSTRKFLTFGIEAAWYQTARAKLMSIKNDIIQGFKAFGVDA
;
A
#
# COMPACT_ATOMS: atom_id res chain seq x y z
N GLN A 1 16.13 -7.07 11.25
CA GLN A 1 16.58 -5.73 10.89
C GLN A 1 15.51 -5.07 10.01
N LEU A 2 14.59 -4.37 10.69
CA LEU A 2 13.59 -3.50 10.07
C LEU A 2 14.30 -2.23 9.58
N LYS A 3 14.77 -2.20 8.33
CA LYS A 3 15.26 -0.97 7.71
C LYS A 3 14.64 -0.81 6.33
N ASP A 4 14.10 0.39 6.14
CA ASP A 4 13.66 1.06 4.92
C ASP A 4 12.21 0.85 4.45
N TRP A 5 11.27 1.26 5.30
CA TRP A 5 10.01 1.79 4.82
C TRP A 5 10.19 3.26 4.42
N ARG A 6 10.52 3.53 3.16
CA ARG A 6 10.42 4.89 2.61
C ARG A 6 8.96 5.21 2.38
N PHE A 7 8.35 5.86 3.36
CA PHE A 7 7.04 6.48 3.17
C PHE A 7 7.17 7.64 2.20
N TYR A 8 6.48 7.56 1.07
CA TYR A 8 6.25 8.73 0.25
C TYR A 8 5.40 9.72 1.06
N LYS A 9 6.00 10.85 1.42
CA LYS A 9 5.29 11.99 1.98
C LYS A 9 4.37 12.57 0.91
N VAL A 10 3.15 12.07 0.79
CA VAL A 10 2.09 12.77 0.08
C VAL A 10 1.47 13.74 1.09
N GLY A 11 1.67 15.03 0.86
CA GLY A 11 1.15 16.09 1.74
C GLY A 11 -0.38 16.15 1.65
N PHE A 12 -1.05 15.65 2.68
CA PHE A 12 -2.50 15.71 2.79
C PHE A 12 -2.95 17.06 3.34
N ARG A 13 -3.59 17.87 2.48
CA ARG A 13 -4.36 19.04 2.90
C ARG A 13 -5.75 18.59 3.37
N LYS A 14 -6.13 18.94 4.60
CA LYS A 14 -7.42 18.61 5.22
C LYS A 14 -8.60 19.04 4.34
N LYS A 15 -9.46 18.09 3.93
CA LYS A 15 -10.71 18.31 3.16
C LYS A 15 -11.72 19.26 3.81
N ASN A 16 -11.60 19.55 5.13
CA ASN A 16 -12.52 20.41 5.86
C ASN A 16 -12.34 21.91 5.59
N ALA A 17 -11.23 22.35 4.98
CA ALA A 17 -11.02 23.76 4.63
C ALA A 17 -11.84 24.21 3.41
N LYS A 18 -12.21 23.31 2.50
CA LYS A 18 -12.96 23.68 1.27
C LYS A 18 -14.44 23.95 1.48
N ARG A 19 -15.09 23.30 2.47
CA ARG A 19 -16.52 23.60 2.78
C ARG A 19 -16.71 24.99 3.44
N SER A 20 -15.72 25.48 4.16
CA SER A 20 -15.75 26.80 4.79
C SER A 20 -15.45 27.91 3.76
N ASN A 21 -14.53 27.68 2.81
CA ASN A 21 -14.16 28.66 1.80
C ASN A 21 -15.26 28.94 0.77
N ASN A 22 -16.09 27.97 0.42
CA ASN A 22 -17.21 28.21 -0.52
C ASN A 22 -18.32 29.06 0.10
N LYS A 23 -18.49 29.02 1.43
CA LYS A 23 -19.38 29.95 2.16
C LYS A 23 -18.80 31.35 2.26
N ALA A 24 -17.48 31.49 2.40
CA ALA A 24 -16.78 32.75 2.46
C ALA A 24 -16.74 33.46 1.09
N THR A 25 -16.48 32.70 0.00
CA THR A 25 -16.44 33.26 -1.37
C THR A 25 -17.81 33.75 -1.85
N ALA A 26 -18.88 33.05 -1.48
CA ALA A 26 -20.23 33.54 -1.76
C ALA A 26 -20.59 34.81 -1.00
N LYS A 27 -19.98 35.03 0.19
CA LYS A 27 -20.12 36.27 0.96
C LYS A 27 -19.37 37.45 0.34
N VAL A 28 -18.25 37.21 -0.31
CA VAL A 28 -17.36 38.22 -0.90
C VAL A 28 -17.90 38.71 -2.27
N ILE A 29 -18.53 37.84 -3.05
CA ILE A 29 -18.99 38.15 -4.42
C ILE A 29 -20.16 39.11 -4.42
N MET A 30 -20.97 39.20 -3.35
CA MET A 30 -22.15 40.08 -3.31
C MET A 30 -22.05 41.23 -2.27
N GLY A 31 -21.01 41.34 -1.50
CA GLY A 31 -20.83 42.43 -0.55
C GLY A 31 -21.91 42.58 0.55
N LYS A 32 -22.93 41.72 0.54
CA LYS A 32 -24.08 41.77 1.44
C LYS A 32 -24.08 40.59 2.42
N PRO A 33 -24.29 40.80 3.73
CA PRO A 33 -24.44 39.71 4.68
C PRO A 33 -25.66 38.84 4.35
N ALA A 34 -25.55 37.52 4.55
CA ALA A 34 -26.59 36.54 4.14
C ALA A 34 -28.00 36.80 4.71
N LYS A 35 -28.14 37.59 5.74
CA LYS A 35 -29.42 38.01 6.35
C LYS A 35 -30.14 39.13 5.58
N GLN A 36 -29.45 39.84 4.68
CA GLN A 36 -30.00 40.99 3.93
C GLN A 36 -30.30 40.68 2.45
N LEU A 37 -30.18 39.43 2.05
CA LEU A 37 -30.46 39.01 0.66
C LEU A 37 -31.96 38.86 0.42
N THR A 38 -32.49 39.52 -0.62
CA THR A 38 -33.88 39.36 -1.07
C THR A 38 -34.13 37.94 -1.60
N LYS A 39 -35.41 37.53 -1.67
CA LYS A 39 -35.80 36.21 -2.22
C LYS A 39 -35.25 36.00 -3.66
N LYS A 40 -35.21 37.04 -4.50
CA LYS A 40 -34.64 36.98 -5.84
C LYS A 40 -33.12 36.72 -5.84
N GLU A 41 -32.39 37.45 -5.02
CA GLU A 41 -30.93 37.31 -4.88
C GLU A 41 -30.55 35.93 -4.33
N LYS A 42 -31.33 35.36 -3.38
CA LYS A 42 -31.14 34.01 -2.88
C LYS A 42 -31.32 32.93 -3.98
N LYS A 43 -32.33 33.11 -4.85
CA LYS A 43 -32.57 32.19 -5.95
C LYS A 43 -31.46 32.25 -7.02
N LEU A 44 -30.96 33.46 -7.32
CA LEU A 44 -29.85 33.66 -8.24
C LEU A 44 -28.53 33.06 -7.69
N LEU A 45 -28.28 33.21 -6.40
CA LEU A 45 -27.11 32.64 -5.70
C LEU A 45 -27.17 31.13 -5.67
N SER A 46 -28.36 30.55 -5.42
CA SER A 46 -28.51 29.08 -5.41
C SER A 46 -28.35 28.50 -6.81
N ALA A 47 -28.86 29.16 -7.86
CA ALA A 47 -28.66 28.76 -9.24
C ALA A 47 -27.19 28.82 -9.67
N ARG A 48 -26.47 29.90 -9.31
CA ARG A 48 -25.06 30.05 -9.60
C ARG A 48 -24.19 29.06 -8.83
N MET A 49 -24.56 28.75 -7.58
CA MET A 49 -23.89 27.69 -6.80
C MET A 49 -24.15 26.30 -7.37
N ALA A 50 -25.30 26.03 -7.94
CA ALA A 50 -25.60 24.79 -8.64
C ALA A 50 -24.78 24.65 -9.93
N GLU A 51 -24.65 25.75 -10.72
CA GLU A 51 -23.76 25.78 -11.90
C GLU A 51 -22.30 25.52 -11.54
N ILE A 52 -21.75 26.22 -10.55
CA ILE A 52 -20.37 26.00 -10.08
C ILE A 52 -20.18 24.58 -9.54
N LYS A 53 -21.23 24.01 -8.94
CA LYS A 53 -21.17 22.64 -8.42
C LYS A 53 -21.19 21.61 -9.57
N SER A 54 -21.95 21.86 -10.64
CA SER A 54 -21.98 21.03 -11.85
C SER A 54 -20.66 21.14 -12.64
N GLU A 55 -20.10 22.33 -12.79
CA GLU A 55 -18.80 22.55 -13.43
C GLU A 55 -17.65 21.88 -12.67
N ASN A 56 -17.67 21.88 -11.32
CA ASN A 56 -16.68 21.24 -10.50
C ASN A 56 -16.84 19.71 -10.40
N SER A 57 -18.05 19.18 -10.64
CA SER A 57 -18.29 17.73 -10.62
C SER A 57 -17.69 17.02 -11.84
N ASN A 58 -17.58 17.73 -12.97
CA ASN A 58 -17.04 17.19 -14.22
C ASN A 58 -15.51 17.33 -14.36
N LYS A 59 -14.84 18.03 -13.45
CA LYS A 59 -13.39 18.07 -13.43
C LYS A 59 -12.87 16.91 -12.58
N SER A 60 -12.43 15.82 -13.22
CA SER A 60 -11.70 14.76 -12.54
C SER A 60 -10.36 15.33 -12.06
N THR A 61 -10.30 15.77 -10.82
CA THR A 61 -9.04 16.15 -10.19
C THR A 61 -8.27 14.88 -9.83
N VAL A 62 -6.95 14.94 -9.88
CA VAL A 62 -6.07 13.83 -9.44
C VAL A 62 -6.49 13.27 -8.07
N GLN A 63 -7.01 14.11 -7.18
CA GLN A 63 -7.52 13.69 -5.88
C GLN A 63 -8.76 12.79 -5.94
N ASN A 64 -9.56 12.89 -7.00
CA ASN A 64 -10.76 12.04 -7.19
C ASN A 64 -10.42 10.69 -7.84
N THR A 65 -9.23 10.56 -8.43
CA THR A 65 -8.74 9.30 -9.03
C THR A 65 -8.02 8.43 -8.01
N ILE A 66 -7.63 8.99 -6.85
CA ILE A 66 -6.97 8.21 -5.79
C ILE A 66 -8.03 7.35 -5.08
N PRO A 67 -7.87 6.00 -5.04
CA PRO A 67 -8.89 5.08 -4.55
C PRO A 67 -8.95 4.98 -3.01
N TYR A 68 -8.35 5.89 -2.27
CA TYR A 68 -8.39 5.91 -0.81
C TYR A 68 -8.51 7.34 -0.26
N GLN A 69 -8.99 7.48 0.97
CA GLN A 69 -9.23 8.77 1.62
C GLN A 69 -8.05 9.23 2.47
N VAL A 70 -7.51 8.35 3.30
CA VAL A 70 -6.44 8.65 4.25
C VAL A 70 -5.50 7.44 4.38
N MET A 71 -4.20 7.71 4.45
CA MET A 71 -3.20 6.73 4.87
C MET A 71 -2.60 7.18 6.20
N TYR A 72 -2.68 6.32 7.20
CA TYR A 72 -2.16 6.56 8.54
C TYR A 72 -0.68 6.15 8.65
N ARG A 73 0.01 6.65 9.67
CA ARG A 73 1.45 6.38 9.86
C ARG A 73 1.78 4.94 10.21
N ASP A 74 0.82 4.20 10.74
CA ASP A 74 0.92 2.78 11.09
C ASP A 74 0.66 1.83 9.91
N GLY A 75 0.50 2.39 8.71
CA GLY A 75 0.28 1.63 7.47
C GLY A 75 -1.17 1.30 7.18
N ILE A 76 -2.09 1.68 8.06
CA ILE A 76 -3.53 1.49 7.83
C ILE A 76 -4.02 2.51 6.80
N CYS A 77 -4.76 2.04 5.81
CA CYS A 77 -5.36 2.84 4.77
C CYS A 77 -6.88 2.89 4.96
N GLN A 78 -7.44 4.08 5.06
CA GLN A 78 -8.88 4.29 5.00
C GLN A 78 -9.31 4.44 3.54
N VAL A 79 -9.98 3.43 3.01
CA VAL A 79 -10.43 3.38 1.62
C VAL A 79 -11.75 4.13 1.45
N SER A 80 -12.69 3.92 2.36
CA SER A 80 -13.98 4.62 2.41
C SER A 80 -14.30 5.07 3.83
N ASP A 81 -15.46 5.70 4.03
CA ASP A 81 -15.84 6.26 5.34
C ASP A 81 -15.77 5.22 6.47
N ASN A 82 -16.13 3.97 6.19
CA ASN A 82 -16.20 2.89 7.19
C ASN A 82 -15.31 1.68 6.87
N PHE A 83 -14.48 1.73 5.82
CA PHE A 83 -13.65 0.60 5.42
C PHE A 83 -12.16 0.93 5.57
N PHE A 84 -11.46 0.12 6.36
CA PHE A 84 -10.03 0.25 6.65
C PHE A 84 -9.31 -1.00 6.20
N SER A 85 -8.13 -0.83 5.59
CA SER A 85 -7.30 -1.93 5.10
C SER A 85 -5.85 -1.80 5.55
N LEU A 86 -5.16 -2.93 5.61
CA LEU A 86 -3.74 -3.05 5.89
C LEU A 86 -3.13 -4.03 4.91
N THR A 87 -1.89 -3.77 4.48
CA THR A 87 -1.15 -4.64 3.55
C THR A 87 0.11 -5.14 4.22
N VAL A 88 0.35 -6.44 4.13
CA VAL A 88 1.58 -7.11 4.58
C VAL A 88 2.27 -7.71 3.36
N GLN A 89 3.57 -7.46 3.22
CA GLN A 89 4.41 -8.14 2.26
C GLN A 89 4.91 -9.44 2.88
N PHE A 90 4.90 -10.53 2.13
CA PHE A 90 5.45 -11.81 2.57
C PHE A 90 6.35 -12.41 1.48
N TYR A 91 7.23 -13.33 1.90
CA TYR A 91 8.21 -13.96 1.04
C TYR A 91 7.85 -15.44 0.79
N ASP A 92 8.61 -16.08 -0.08
CA ASP A 92 8.39 -17.48 -0.42
C ASP A 92 8.97 -18.42 0.64
N ALA A 93 8.25 -19.51 0.90
CA ALA A 93 8.79 -20.69 1.56
C ALA A 93 9.54 -21.56 0.53
N ASN A 94 10.59 -22.25 0.97
CA ASN A 94 11.35 -23.18 0.14
C ASN A 94 10.60 -24.52 -0.04
N TYR A 95 9.35 -24.45 -0.50
CA TYR A 95 8.45 -25.60 -0.64
C TYR A 95 9.00 -26.68 -1.58
N SER A 96 9.64 -26.29 -2.68
CA SER A 96 10.09 -27.22 -3.74
C SER A 96 11.23 -28.13 -3.33
N ILE A 97 12.03 -27.75 -2.32
CA ILE A 97 13.18 -28.51 -1.83
C ILE A 97 12.93 -29.11 -0.46
N ALA A 98 11.77 -28.85 0.14
CA ALA A 98 11.37 -29.40 1.43
C ALA A 98 10.99 -30.89 1.30
N GLU A 99 11.22 -31.66 2.34
CA GLU A 99 10.78 -33.03 2.47
C GLU A 99 9.26 -33.13 2.52
N PHE A 100 8.68 -34.28 2.18
CA PHE A 100 7.23 -34.45 2.05
C PHE A 100 6.45 -34.05 3.32
N ASP A 101 6.97 -34.41 4.49
CA ASP A 101 6.34 -34.05 5.77
C ASP A 101 6.42 -32.56 6.05
N GLU A 102 7.52 -31.90 5.66
CA GLU A 102 7.69 -30.47 5.77
C GLU A 102 6.81 -29.72 4.77
N GLN A 103 6.64 -30.23 3.55
CA GLN A 103 5.69 -29.69 2.57
C GLN A 103 4.26 -29.70 3.10
N ASN A 104 3.85 -30.81 3.72
CA ASN A 104 2.53 -30.93 4.35
C ASN A 104 2.35 -29.95 5.52
N ASN A 105 3.40 -29.76 6.32
CA ASN A 105 3.39 -28.80 7.42
C ASN A 105 3.27 -27.35 6.89
N ILE A 106 4.05 -26.98 5.88
CA ILE A 106 3.96 -25.65 5.24
C ILE A 106 2.55 -25.42 4.70
N PHE A 107 1.98 -26.42 4.00
CA PHE A 107 0.63 -26.32 3.46
C PHE A 107 -0.43 -26.16 4.56
N SER A 108 -0.35 -26.96 5.62
CA SER A 108 -1.26 -26.89 6.77
C SER A 108 -1.20 -25.50 7.41
N LYS A 109 -0.02 -24.97 7.65
CA LYS A 109 0.16 -23.62 8.23
C LYS A 109 -0.36 -22.52 7.30
N TYR A 110 -0.20 -22.67 5.99
CA TYR A 110 -0.78 -21.75 5.03
C TYR A 110 -2.31 -21.76 5.08
N CYS A 111 -2.91 -22.95 5.19
CA CYS A 111 -4.35 -23.09 5.39
C CYS A 111 -4.82 -22.43 6.69
N ASP A 112 -4.06 -22.56 7.78
CA ASP A 112 -4.37 -21.90 9.06
C ASP A 112 -4.41 -20.37 8.89
N ILE A 113 -3.46 -19.78 8.16
CA ILE A 113 -3.46 -18.33 7.87
C ILE A 113 -4.71 -17.92 7.06
N ILE A 114 -5.07 -18.71 6.04
CA ILE A 114 -6.27 -18.39 5.25
C ILE A 114 -7.54 -18.52 6.08
N ASN A 115 -7.60 -19.48 6.98
CA ASN A 115 -8.74 -19.70 7.88
C ASN A 115 -8.90 -18.61 8.96
N LEU A 116 -7.90 -17.73 9.17
CA LEU A 116 -8.07 -16.53 10.01
C LEU A 116 -9.06 -15.53 9.44
N PHE A 117 -9.33 -15.58 8.14
CA PHE A 117 -10.24 -14.67 7.47
C PHE A 117 -11.67 -15.19 7.52
N ASP A 118 -12.47 -14.63 8.40
CA ASP A 118 -13.90 -14.86 8.45
C ASP A 118 -14.66 -14.01 7.40
N ASN A 119 -15.99 -14.13 7.37
CA ASN A 119 -16.83 -13.37 6.44
C ASN A 119 -16.85 -11.86 6.68
N THR A 120 -16.32 -11.38 7.81
CA THR A 120 -16.22 -9.95 8.15
C THR A 120 -14.94 -9.31 7.64
N ILE A 121 -13.93 -10.12 7.31
CA ILE A 121 -12.62 -9.69 6.84
C ILE A 121 -12.53 -9.91 5.34
N LYS A 122 -12.41 -8.82 4.57
CA LYS A 122 -12.15 -8.90 3.14
C LYS A 122 -10.65 -8.99 2.93
N PHE A 123 -10.17 -9.92 2.11
CA PHE A 123 -8.75 -10.06 1.82
C PHE A 123 -8.46 -10.18 0.32
N GLN A 124 -7.25 -9.82 -0.07
CA GLN A 124 -6.77 -9.89 -1.44
C GLN A 124 -5.29 -10.28 -1.44
N LEU A 125 -4.95 -11.28 -2.25
CA LEU A 125 -3.58 -11.62 -2.58
C LEU A 125 -3.17 -10.87 -3.85
N THR A 126 -2.04 -10.18 -3.79
CA THR A 126 -1.50 -9.43 -4.93
C THR A 126 -0.09 -9.92 -5.24
N PHE A 127 0.14 -10.28 -6.50
CA PHE A 127 1.45 -10.65 -7.04
C PHE A 127 1.90 -9.56 -8.00
N GLU A 128 2.99 -8.89 -7.67
CA GLU A 128 3.56 -7.82 -8.47
C GLU A 128 4.88 -8.27 -9.08
N ASN A 129 4.93 -8.37 -10.40
CA ASN A 129 6.15 -8.65 -11.13
C ASN A 129 6.84 -7.34 -11.50
N GLN A 130 8.03 -7.13 -10.98
CA GLN A 130 8.86 -5.96 -11.27
C GLN A 130 10.11 -6.36 -12.04
N ASN A 131 10.45 -5.58 -13.06
CA ASN A 131 11.75 -5.70 -13.71
C ASN A 131 12.85 -5.16 -12.79
N ARG A 132 13.79 -6.00 -12.39
CA ARG A 132 14.98 -5.54 -11.66
C ARG A 132 15.97 -4.90 -12.63
N SER A 133 16.56 -3.77 -12.23
CA SER A 133 17.69 -3.22 -12.95
C SER A 133 18.83 -4.23 -12.95
N LYS A 134 19.38 -4.52 -14.14
CA LYS A 134 20.53 -5.44 -14.32
C LYS A 134 21.71 -5.04 -13.43
N ASP A 135 21.95 -3.73 -13.27
CA ASP A 135 23.03 -3.20 -12.44
C ASP A 135 22.89 -3.56 -10.96
N LYS A 136 21.63 -3.57 -10.44
CA LYS A 136 21.38 -3.98 -9.06
C LYS A 136 21.59 -5.48 -8.86
N LEU A 137 21.21 -6.29 -9.85
CA LEU A 137 21.43 -7.73 -9.82
C LEU A 137 22.92 -8.07 -9.86
N ILE A 138 23.69 -7.44 -10.74
CA ILE A 138 25.15 -7.61 -10.84
C ILE A 138 25.83 -7.28 -9.51
N LYS A 139 25.47 -6.14 -8.89
CA LYS A 139 26.02 -5.75 -7.58
C LYS A 139 25.75 -6.74 -6.44
N THR A 140 24.63 -7.46 -6.51
CA THR A 140 24.28 -8.47 -5.49
C THR A 140 25.16 -9.72 -5.57
N VAL A 141 25.71 -10.00 -6.74
CA VAL A 141 26.48 -11.22 -7.02
C VAL A 141 27.99 -10.97 -6.97
N GLN A 142 28.40 -9.70 -7.00
CA GLN A 142 29.82 -9.35 -6.90
C GLN A 142 30.37 -9.65 -5.51
N ILE A 143 31.41 -10.45 -5.46
CA ILE A 143 32.14 -10.75 -4.22
C ILE A 143 33.20 -9.64 -4.06
N PRO A 144 33.22 -8.94 -2.91
CA PRO A 144 34.19 -7.90 -2.66
C PRO A 144 35.62 -8.43 -2.60
N GLU A 145 36.57 -7.69 -3.14
CA GLU A 145 37.98 -8.01 -3.03
C GLU A 145 38.46 -7.92 -1.57
N GLN A 146 39.39 -8.82 -1.20
CA GLN A 146 39.99 -8.87 0.14
C GLN A 146 41.51 -8.76 -0.02
N ALA A 147 42.21 -8.46 1.09
CA ALA A 147 43.66 -8.37 1.11
C ALA A 147 44.33 -9.76 1.18
N ASP A 148 44.03 -10.63 0.20
CA ASP A 148 44.59 -11.97 0.08
C ASP A 148 44.88 -12.29 -1.41
N GLU A 149 45.50 -13.46 -1.66
CA GLU A 149 45.91 -13.90 -3.01
C GLU A 149 44.76 -14.44 -3.88
N PHE A 150 43.51 -14.51 -3.35
CA PHE A 150 42.37 -15.17 -4.01
C PHE A 150 41.47 -14.21 -4.82
N ASN A 151 41.90 -12.99 -5.08
CA ASN A 151 41.06 -12.00 -5.77
C ASN A 151 40.77 -12.37 -7.23
N ASP A 152 41.68 -13.08 -7.90
CA ASP A 152 41.44 -13.57 -9.26
C ASP A 152 40.32 -14.61 -9.30
N ILE A 153 40.30 -15.52 -8.36
CA ILE A 153 39.24 -16.53 -8.21
C ILE A 153 37.90 -15.85 -7.90
N ARG A 154 37.89 -14.85 -7.03
CA ARG A 154 36.65 -14.09 -6.71
C ARG A 154 36.10 -13.37 -7.94
N ARG A 155 36.95 -12.79 -8.78
CA ARG A 155 36.56 -12.13 -10.02
C ARG A 155 35.97 -13.11 -11.02
N GLU A 156 36.66 -14.22 -11.26
CA GLU A 156 36.19 -15.27 -12.18
C GLU A 156 34.84 -15.86 -11.71
N TYR A 157 34.70 -16.15 -10.43
CA TYR A 157 33.43 -16.65 -9.86
C TYR A 157 32.30 -15.63 -9.95
N SER A 158 32.58 -14.35 -9.65
CA SER A 158 31.61 -13.27 -9.81
C SER A 158 31.16 -13.09 -11.25
N GLN A 159 32.08 -13.26 -12.21
CA GLN A 159 31.76 -13.19 -13.63
C GLN A 159 30.89 -14.37 -14.07
N MET A 160 31.25 -15.59 -13.66
CA MET A 160 30.45 -16.79 -13.92
C MET A 160 29.01 -16.66 -13.37
N LEU A 161 28.86 -16.15 -12.16
CA LEU A 161 27.55 -15.90 -11.55
C LEU A 161 26.77 -14.82 -12.30
N THR A 162 27.43 -13.76 -12.72
CA THR A 162 26.84 -12.68 -13.53
C THR A 162 26.33 -13.22 -14.86
N ASP A 163 27.13 -14.03 -15.56
CA ASP A 163 26.75 -14.65 -16.83
C ASP A 163 25.55 -15.60 -16.68
N LYS A 164 25.52 -16.41 -15.62
CA LYS A 164 24.36 -17.27 -15.30
C LYS A 164 23.11 -16.44 -15.01
N LEU A 165 23.22 -15.36 -14.24
CA LEU A 165 22.12 -14.46 -13.93
C LEU A 165 21.57 -13.78 -15.20
N LEU A 166 22.43 -13.33 -16.09
CA LEU A 166 22.04 -12.66 -17.34
C LEU A 166 21.39 -13.64 -18.34
N LYS A 167 21.82 -14.90 -18.32
CA LYS A 167 21.26 -15.95 -19.22
C LYS A 167 19.99 -16.58 -18.68
N GLY A 168 19.87 -16.77 -17.37
CA GLY A 168 18.80 -17.55 -16.76
C GLY A 168 17.65 -16.74 -16.15
N SER A 169 17.84 -15.47 -15.85
CA SER A 169 16.84 -14.61 -15.22
C SER A 169 16.31 -13.59 -16.22
N ASN A 170 14.99 -13.58 -16.44
CA ASN A 170 14.32 -12.50 -17.18
C ASN A 170 14.40 -11.15 -16.46
N GLY A 171 15.23 -11.04 -15.41
CA GLY A 171 15.36 -9.82 -14.61
C GLY A 171 14.10 -9.47 -13.82
N GLN A 172 13.16 -10.38 -13.70
CA GLN A 172 11.90 -10.16 -12.98
C GLN A 172 12.03 -10.59 -11.52
N SER A 173 11.45 -9.79 -10.65
CA SER A 173 11.26 -10.11 -9.24
C SER A 173 9.79 -10.03 -8.90
N THR A 174 9.26 -11.10 -8.34
CA THR A 174 7.88 -11.14 -7.86
C THR A 174 7.82 -10.70 -6.41
N ARG A 175 6.96 -9.73 -6.12
CA ARG A 175 6.60 -9.34 -4.75
C ARG A 175 5.20 -9.86 -4.46
N LYS A 176 5.00 -10.33 -3.24
CA LYS A 176 3.73 -10.88 -2.78
C LYS A 176 3.19 -10.05 -1.64
N PHE A 177 1.94 -9.66 -1.76
CA PHE A 177 1.26 -8.83 -0.77
C PHE A 177 -0.06 -9.48 -0.38
N LEU A 178 -0.33 -9.49 0.91
CA LEU A 178 -1.61 -9.85 1.49
C LEU A 178 -2.25 -8.57 2.04
N THR A 179 -3.30 -8.11 1.38
CA THR A 179 -4.08 -6.96 1.82
C THR A 179 -5.36 -7.48 2.46
N PHE A 180 -5.67 -7.02 3.66
CA PHE A 180 -6.92 -7.35 4.34
C PHE A 180 -7.57 -6.10 4.89
N GLY A 181 -8.89 -6.11 4.98
CA GLY A 181 -9.67 -4.97 5.39
C GLY A 181 -10.94 -5.36 6.14
N ILE A 182 -11.38 -4.45 6.99
CA ILE A 182 -12.55 -4.59 7.83
C ILE A 182 -13.42 -3.34 7.77
N GLU A 183 -14.70 -3.52 8.04
CA GLU A 183 -15.63 -2.41 8.25
C GLU A 183 -15.60 -2.01 9.72
N ALA A 184 -15.42 -0.72 10.00
CA ALA A 184 -15.46 -0.16 11.34
C ALA A 184 -15.93 1.31 11.30
N ALA A 185 -16.67 1.72 12.33
CA ALA A 185 -17.16 3.10 12.43
C ALA A 185 -16.04 4.10 12.73
N TRP A 186 -14.99 3.66 13.46
CA TRP A 186 -13.91 4.51 13.94
C TRP A 186 -12.54 3.90 13.66
N TYR A 187 -11.57 4.74 13.31
CA TYR A 187 -10.18 4.35 13.10
C TYR A 187 -9.57 3.55 14.27
N GLN A 188 -9.83 3.95 15.50
CA GLN A 188 -9.24 3.28 16.68
C GLN A 188 -9.70 1.83 16.81
N THR A 189 -10.99 1.57 16.55
CA THR A 189 -11.53 0.20 16.54
C THR A 189 -10.96 -0.62 15.39
N ALA A 190 -10.87 -0.02 14.20
CA ALA A 190 -10.23 -0.64 13.03
C ALA A 190 -8.77 -0.98 13.32
N ARG A 191 -8.03 -0.04 13.90
CA ARG A 191 -6.61 -0.20 14.22
C ARG A 191 -6.37 -1.39 15.15
N ALA A 192 -7.13 -1.50 16.24
CA ALA A 192 -6.96 -2.59 17.20
C ALA A 192 -7.15 -3.96 16.52
N LYS A 193 -8.23 -4.13 15.74
CA LYS A 193 -8.52 -5.37 15.01
C LYS A 193 -7.48 -5.67 13.93
N LEU A 194 -7.14 -4.70 13.07
CA LEU A 194 -6.18 -4.88 11.99
C LEU A 194 -4.77 -5.20 12.50
N MET A 195 -4.35 -4.60 13.62
CA MET A 195 -3.06 -4.92 14.24
C MET A 195 -3.03 -6.31 14.86
N SER A 196 -4.13 -6.78 15.45
CA SER A 196 -4.25 -8.16 15.93
C SER A 196 -4.10 -9.14 14.76
N ILE A 197 -4.92 -8.99 13.72
CA ILE A 197 -4.86 -9.84 12.52
C ILE A 197 -3.47 -9.82 11.88
N LYS A 198 -2.84 -8.65 11.78
CA LYS A 198 -1.46 -8.51 11.28
C LYS A 198 -0.49 -9.36 12.10
N ASN A 199 -0.56 -9.30 13.42
CA ASN A 199 0.34 -10.05 14.28
C ASN A 199 0.12 -11.57 14.13
N ASP A 200 -1.13 -12.01 14.04
CA ASP A 200 -1.48 -13.42 13.83
C ASP A 200 -0.93 -13.92 12.47
N ILE A 201 -1.07 -13.12 11.41
CA ILE A 201 -0.52 -13.42 10.09
C ILE A 201 1.01 -13.52 10.14
N ILE A 202 1.69 -12.52 10.74
CA ILE A 202 3.16 -12.52 10.84
C ILE A 202 3.65 -13.73 11.65
N GLN A 203 2.99 -14.07 12.74
CA GLN A 203 3.33 -15.26 13.53
C GLN A 203 3.09 -16.55 12.74
N GLY A 204 1.99 -16.62 11.98
CA GLY A 204 1.69 -17.74 11.09
C GLY A 204 2.79 -17.94 10.06
N PHE A 205 3.25 -16.89 9.36
CA PHE A 205 4.34 -16.97 8.40
C PHE A 205 5.67 -17.38 9.04
N LYS A 206 6.00 -16.82 10.19
CA LYS A 206 7.21 -17.19 10.95
C LYS A 206 7.22 -18.66 11.38
N ALA A 207 6.06 -19.26 11.65
CA ALA A 207 5.94 -20.64 12.08
C ALA A 207 6.44 -21.66 11.03
N PHE A 208 6.53 -21.28 9.76
CA PHE A 208 7.12 -22.08 8.68
C PHE A 208 8.33 -21.42 8.00
N GLY A 209 9.01 -20.53 8.74
CA GLY A 209 10.30 -19.96 8.33
C GLY A 209 10.22 -18.88 7.24
N VAL A 210 9.05 -18.29 7.02
CA VAL A 210 8.85 -17.19 6.07
C VAL A 210 8.85 -15.85 6.79
N ASP A 211 9.61 -14.90 6.25
CA ASP A 211 9.56 -13.51 6.70
C ASP A 211 8.32 -12.80 6.13
N ALA A 212 7.66 -12.01 6.97
CA ALA A 212 6.50 -11.20 6.64
C ALA A 212 6.49 -9.85 7.40
#